data_17570d1dcfaeba4d04cca986a39e4cc8
#
_entry.id   17570d1dcfaeba4d04cca986a39e4cc8
#
_cell.length_a   1.000
_cell.length_b   1.000
_cell.length_c   1.000
_cell.angle_alpha   90.00
_cell.angle_beta   90.00
_cell.angle_gamma   90.00
#
_symmetry.space_group_name_H-M   'P 1'
#
loop_
_entity.id
_entity.type
_entity.pdbx_description
1 polymer ?
#
loop_
_entity_poly.entity_id
_entity_poly.type
_entity_poly.pdbx_seq_one_letter_code
_entity_poly.pdbx_strand_id
1 'polypeptide(L)'
;LVAKTMDEAFDLEARYVNGEIELTNSKLIDNKDAIYKQIIAQIASSLSKNLDDLNDFFGKTLYGFQMKNNPSMSMFAQDSLNWELESALEFLLQNGIIRATPEGLKTTDFGNLIAKSNYAVETAVKIKEYVSTMEKLNTAEMIYALAETPDLPLISFKGRKSKDPVRDKLSECGLFAVDIGNPEATAVSLIEWIDERNEYEIENAYNVYSASTRRS
;
A
#
# COMPACT_ATOMS: atom_id res chain seq x y z
N LEU A 1 11.59 19.38 -26.74
CA LEU A 1 12.14 19.92 -25.49
C LEU A 1 12.26 21.43 -25.63
N VAL A 2 11.65 22.19 -24.74
CA VAL A 2 11.72 23.67 -24.72
C VAL A 2 12.28 24.06 -23.38
N ALA A 3 13.51 24.61 -23.40
CA ALA A 3 14.18 25.13 -22.20
C ALA A 3 13.85 26.63 -22.03
N LYS A 4 13.71 27.09 -20.80
CA LYS A 4 13.47 28.50 -20.47
C LYS A 4 14.78 29.28 -20.24
N THR A 5 15.84 28.56 -19.89
CA THR A 5 17.18 29.12 -19.65
C THR A 5 18.24 28.28 -20.35
N MET A 6 19.45 28.84 -20.53
CA MET A 6 20.59 28.11 -21.11
C MET A 6 21.03 26.96 -20.20
N ASP A 7 21.01 27.14 -18.88
CA ASP A 7 21.40 26.09 -17.93
C ASP A 7 20.40 24.93 -18.00
N GLU A 8 19.08 25.21 -18.08
CA GLU A 8 18.06 24.20 -18.30
C GLU A 8 18.23 23.49 -19.67
N ALA A 9 18.66 24.20 -20.70
CA ALA A 9 18.96 23.62 -22.01
C ALA A 9 20.13 22.63 -21.94
N PHE A 10 21.21 22.99 -21.25
CA PHE A 10 22.36 22.09 -21.04
C PHE A 10 21.99 20.87 -20.22
N ASP A 11 21.18 21.02 -19.16
CA ASP A 11 20.71 19.91 -18.34
C ASP A 11 19.81 18.96 -19.14
N LEU A 12 18.91 19.51 -19.96
CA LEU A 12 18.02 18.72 -20.81
C LEU A 12 18.81 17.99 -21.93
N GLU A 13 19.80 18.67 -22.52
CA GLU A 13 20.68 18.05 -23.52
C GLU A 13 21.52 16.93 -22.90
N ALA A 14 22.14 17.17 -21.75
CA ALA A 14 22.94 16.20 -21.04
C ALA A 14 22.10 14.96 -20.63
N ARG A 15 20.85 15.17 -20.21
CA ARG A 15 19.98 14.12 -19.72
C ARG A 15 19.29 13.33 -20.84
N TYR A 16 18.79 14.00 -21.88
CA TYR A 16 17.91 13.38 -22.88
C TYR A 16 18.56 13.17 -24.25
N VAL A 17 19.66 13.85 -24.55
CA VAL A 17 20.38 13.68 -25.83
C VAL A 17 21.66 12.88 -25.64
N ASN A 18 22.44 13.24 -24.61
CA ASN A 18 23.76 12.64 -24.35
C ASN A 18 23.72 11.67 -23.14
N GLY A 19 22.60 11.59 -22.40
CA GLY A 19 22.45 10.71 -21.25
C GLY A 19 22.33 9.25 -21.65
N GLU A 20 22.71 8.36 -20.74
CA GLU A 20 22.41 6.94 -20.85
C GLU A 20 20.89 6.72 -20.78
N ILE A 21 20.40 5.72 -21.51
CA ILE A 21 18.99 5.33 -21.46
C ILE A 21 18.66 4.88 -20.03
N GLU A 22 17.71 5.56 -19.39
CA GLU A 22 17.25 5.19 -18.06
C GLU A 22 16.70 3.75 -18.09
N LEU A 23 17.17 2.93 -17.15
CA LEU A 23 16.68 1.57 -17.01
C LEU A 23 15.21 1.59 -16.60
N THR A 24 14.36 1.03 -17.44
CA THR A 24 12.95 0.85 -17.11
C THR A 24 12.80 -0.29 -16.11
N ASN A 25 12.33 0.00 -14.91
CA ASN A 25 12.03 -1.01 -13.91
C ASN A 25 10.54 -1.34 -13.88
N SER A 26 10.22 -2.62 -13.70
CA SER A 26 8.85 -3.06 -13.45
C SER A 26 8.35 -2.50 -12.12
N LYS A 27 7.13 -1.97 -12.10
CA LYS A 27 6.46 -1.53 -10.87
C LYS A 27 6.08 -2.68 -9.92
N LEU A 28 6.26 -3.93 -10.35
CA LEU A 28 6.03 -5.11 -9.53
C LEU A 28 7.25 -5.44 -8.63
N ILE A 29 8.45 -4.91 -8.96
CA ILE A 29 9.65 -5.12 -8.15
C ILE A 29 9.44 -4.42 -6.79
N ASP A 30 9.68 -5.15 -5.70
CA ASP A 30 9.52 -4.68 -4.31
C ASP A 30 8.11 -4.13 -3.98
N ASN A 31 7.10 -4.52 -4.76
CA ASN A 31 5.73 -4.06 -4.59
C ASN A 31 4.74 -5.24 -4.51
N LYS A 32 4.59 -5.80 -3.32
CA LYS A 32 3.70 -6.93 -3.06
C LYS A 32 2.24 -6.63 -3.42
N ASP A 33 1.76 -5.42 -3.13
CA ASP A 33 0.37 -5.03 -3.43
C ASP A 33 0.09 -5.07 -4.93
N ALA A 34 1.04 -4.59 -5.75
CA ALA A 34 0.90 -4.66 -7.20
C ALA A 34 0.89 -6.11 -7.71
N ILE A 35 1.68 -7.01 -7.10
CA ILE A 35 1.66 -8.44 -7.41
C ILE A 35 0.32 -9.05 -7.02
N TYR A 36 -0.20 -8.80 -5.81
CA TYR A 36 -1.51 -9.26 -5.37
C TYR A 36 -2.62 -8.82 -6.31
N LYS A 37 -2.67 -7.53 -6.65
CA LYS A 37 -3.67 -6.97 -7.58
C LYS A 37 -3.60 -7.63 -8.95
N GLN A 38 -2.39 -7.85 -9.45
CA GLN A 38 -2.21 -8.51 -10.75
C GLN A 38 -2.67 -9.98 -10.72
N ILE A 39 -2.37 -10.73 -9.65
CA ILE A 39 -2.85 -12.10 -9.47
C ILE A 39 -4.38 -12.12 -9.40
N ILE A 40 -4.98 -11.24 -8.59
CA ILE A 40 -6.44 -11.14 -8.48
C ILE A 40 -7.07 -10.85 -9.84
N ALA A 41 -6.50 -9.92 -10.62
CA ALA A 41 -6.99 -9.58 -11.95
C ALA A 41 -6.91 -10.76 -12.93
N GLN A 42 -5.82 -11.54 -12.91
CA GLN A 42 -5.66 -12.74 -13.75
C GLN A 42 -6.70 -13.81 -13.41
N ILE A 43 -6.94 -14.05 -12.11
CA ILE A 43 -7.92 -15.05 -11.65
C ILE A 43 -9.35 -14.55 -11.91
N ALA A 44 -9.66 -13.28 -11.65
CA ALA A 44 -10.98 -12.68 -11.88
C ALA A 44 -11.40 -12.71 -13.36
N SER A 45 -10.43 -12.51 -14.26
CA SER A 45 -10.65 -12.62 -15.72
C SER A 45 -10.61 -14.05 -16.25
N SER A 46 -10.40 -15.05 -15.39
CA SER A 46 -10.27 -16.47 -15.75
C SER A 46 -9.11 -16.78 -16.71
N LEU A 47 -8.11 -15.91 -16.77
CA LEU A 47 -6.91 -16.09 -17.60
C LEU A 47 -5.90 -17.03 -16.94
N SER A 48 -5.85 -17.07 -15.60
CA SER A 48 -5.01 -17.99 -14.85
C SER A 48 -5.87 -18.76 -13.84
N LYS A 49 -5.70 -20.08 -13.78
CA LYS A 49 -6.48 -20.98 -12.93
C LYS A 49 -5.65 -21.71 -11.87
N ASN A 50 -4.33 -21.66 -12.02
CA ASN A 50 -3.38 -22.33 -11.16
C ASN A 50 -2.06 -21.58 -11.12
N LEU A 51 -1.12 -22.08 -10.33
CA LEU A 51 0.21 -21.47 -10.18
C LEU A 51 1.02 -21.49 -11.49
N ASP A 52 0.89 -22.56 -12.28
CA ASP A 52 1.64 -22.71 -13.55
C ASP A 52 1.19 -21.64 -14.55
N ASP A 53 -0.11 -21.36 -14.65
CA ASP A 53 -0.65 -20.29 -15.51
C ASP A 53 -0.11 -18.91 -15.07
N LEU A 54 0.00 -18.68 -13.76
CA LEU A 54 0.55 -17.44 -13.21
C LEU A 54 2.06 -17.33 -13.49
N ASN A 55 2.81 -18.40 -13.30
CA ASN A 55 4.24 -18.44 -13.64
C ASN A 55 4.46 -18.14 -15.13
N ASP A 56 3.65 -18.72 -15.99
CA ASP A 56 3.66 -18.51 -17.44
C ASP A 56 3.36 -17.04 -17.80
N PHE A 57 2.36 -16.45 -17.14
CA PHE A 57 2.00 -15.05 -17.34
C PHE A 57 3.11 -14.11 -16.88
N PHE A 58 3.51 -14.20 -15.60
CA PHE A 58 4.52 -13.32 -15.03
C PHE A 58 5.89 -13.48 -15.70
N GLY A 59 6.24 -14.72 -16.09
CA GLY A 59 7.49 -15.03 -16.81
C GLY A 59 7.62 -14.34 -18.17
N LYS A 60 6.50 -13.93 -18.79
CA LYS A 60 6.45 -13.19 -20.08
C LYS A 60 6.40 -11.66 -19.89
N THR A 61 6.37 -11.17 -18.67
CA THR A 61 6.35 -9.73 -18.36
C THR A 61 7.77 -9.15 -18.19
N LEU A 62 7.86 -7.81 -18.19
CA LEU A 62 9.11 -7.12 -17.83
C LEU A 62 9.61 -7.55 -16.43
N TYR A 63 8.69 -7.77 -15.49
CA TYR A 63 9.01 -8.27 -14.15
C TYR A 63 9.72 -9.61 -14.19
N GLY A 64 9.16 -10.60 -14.87
CA GLY A 64 9.79 -11.92 -15.02
C GLY A 64 11.12 -11.86 -15.75
N PHE A 65 11.24 -10.99 -16.78
CA PHE A 65 12.51 -10.76 -17.47
C PHE A 65 13.58 -10.19 -16.52
N GLN A 66 13.22 -9.18 -15.71
CA GLN A 66 14.15 -8.55 -14.77
C GLN A 66 14.53 -9.50 -13.63
N MET A 67 13.58 -10.29 -13.11
CA MET A 67 13.88 -11.33 -12.13
C MET A 67 14.90 -12.35 -12.64
N LYS A 68 14.73 -12.82 -13.87
CA LYS A 68 15.66 -13.79 -14.52
C LYS A 68 17.05 -13.22 -14.79
N ASN A 69 17.15 -11.94 -15.09
CA ASN A 69 18.42 -11.29 -15.46
C ASN A 69 19.06 -10.50 -14.31
N ASN A 70 18.51 -10.54 -13.10
CA ASN A 70 19.12 -9.90 -11.93
C ASN A 70 20.39 -10.68 -11.53
N PRO A 71 21.58 -10.07 -11.56
CA PRO A 71 22.83 -10.75 -11.22
C PRO A 71 22.85 -11.31 -9.78
N SER A 72 22.15 -10.66 -8.87
CA SER A 72 22.03 -11.08 -7.46
C SER A 72 21.10 -12.28 -7.27
N MET A 73 20.23 -12.58 -8.24
CA MET A 73 19.22 -13.64 -8.19
C MET A 73 19.39 -14.69 -9.30
N SER A 74 20.30 -14.51 -10.25
CA SER A 74 20.40 -15.30 -11.50
C SER A 74 20.50 -16.81 -11.29
N MET A 75 21.08 -17.26 -10.17
CA MET A 75 21.23 -18.68 -9.85
C MET A 75 19.96 -19.33 -9.32
N PHE A 76 18.96 -18.53 -8.87
CA PHE A 76 17.68 -18.97 -8.29
C PHE A 76 16.47 -18.22 -8.87
N ALA A 77 16.63 -17.55 -9.99
CA ALA A 77 15.62 -16.60 -10.50
C ALA A 77 14.24 -17.24 -10.78
N GLN A 78 14.22 -18.47 -11.29
CA GLN A 78 12.97 -19.20 -11.53
C GLN A 78 12.33 -19.62 -10.20
N ASP A 79 13.13 -20.11 -9.27
CA ASP A 79 12.65 -20.53 -7.93
C ASP A 79 12.19 -19.31 -7.13
N SER A 80 12.84 -18.15 -7.27
CA SER A 80 12.44 -16.91 -6.62
C SER A 80 11.10 -16.38 -7.09
N LEU A 81 10.82 -16.39 -8.40
CA LEU A 81 9.53 -16.00 -8.95
C LEU A 81 8.42 -16.94 -8.49
N ASN A 82 8.66 -18.25 -8.59
CA ASN A 82 7.71 -19.26 -8.14
C ASN A 82 7.40 -19.10 -6.65
N TRP A 83 8.42 -18.96 -5.81
CA TRP A 83 8.25 -18.76 -4.38
C TRP A 83 7.44 -17.48 -4.04
N GLU A 84 7.69 -16.39 -4.76
CA GLU A 84 6.97 -15.13 -4.55
C GLU A 84 5.49 -15.26 -4.94
N LEU A 85 5.20 -15.94 -6.05
CA LEU A 85 3.83 -16.22 -6.48
C LEU A 85 3.12 -17.21 -5.55
N GLU A 86 3.79 -18.24 -5.07
CA GLU A 86 3.25 -19.18 -4.07
C GLU A 86 2.91 -18.45 -2.77
N SER A 87 3.84 -17.63 -2.26
CA SER A 87 3.62 -16.84 -1.04
C SER A 87 2.45 -15.86 -1.21
N ALA A 88 2.34 -15.22 -2.38
CA ALA A 88 1.24 -14.34 -2.69
C ALA A 88 -0.11 -15.08 -2.76
N LEU A 89 -0.14 -16.24 -3.42
CA LEU A 89 -1.34 -17.09 -3.48
C LEU A 89 -1.77 -17.56 -2.09
N GLU A 90 -0.83 -17.99 -1.26
CA GLU A 90 -1.11 -18.40 0.12
C GLU A 90 -1.76 -17.27 0.90
N PHE A 91 -1.20 -16.06 0.84
CA PHE A 91 -1.79 -14.88 1.47
C PHE A 91 -3.21 -14.60 0.99
N LEU A 92 -3.45 -14.65 -0.33
CA LEU A 92 -4.76 -14.39 -0.92
C LEU A 92 -5.80 -15.47 -0.54
N LEU A 93 -5.38 -16.75 -0.44
CA LEU A 93 -6.22 -17.85 0.00
C LEU A 93 -6.58 -17.73 1.49
N GLN A 94 -5.58 -17.48 2.35
CA GLN A 94 -5.76 -17.36 3.81
C GLN A 94 -6.72 -16.21 4.16
N ASN A 95 -6.67 -15.11 3.43
CA ASN A 95 -7.54 -13.95 3.64
C ASN A 95 -8.91 -14.06 2.95
N GLY A 96 -9.17 -15.19 2.26
CA GLY A 96 -10.44 -15.44 1.58
C GLY A 96 -10.71 -14.48 0.41
N ILE A 97 -9.65 -14.00 -0.24
CA ILE A 97 -9.74 -13.16 -1.43
C ILE A 97 -9.95 -14.03 -2.67
N ILE A 98 -9.27 -15.14 -2.72
CA ILE A 98 -9.44 -16.19 -3.72
C ILE A 98 -9.80 -17.51 -3.02
N ARG A 99 -10.29 -18.46 -3.78
CA ARG A 99 -10.60 -19.82 -3.32
C ARG A 99 -10.17 -20.84 -4.34
N ALA A 100 -9.77 -22.01 -3.88
CA ALA A 100 -9.54 -23.17 -4.72
C ALA A 100 -10.88 -23.87 -5.01
N THR A 101 -11.10 -24.27 -6.27
CA THR A 101 -12.24 -25.05 -6.73
C THR A 101 -11.74 -26.20 -7.59
N PRO A 102 -12.59 -27.24 -7.88
CA PRO A 102 -12.19 -28.31 -8.80
C PRO A 102 -11.81 -27.83 -10.21
N GLU A 103 -12.28 -26.64 -10.59
CA GLU A 103 -12.02 -26.02 -11.90
C GLU A 103 -10.80 -25.10 -11.88
N GLY A 104 -10.14 -24.92 -10.73
CA GLY A 104 -9.02 -24.02 -10.49
C GLY A 104 -9.32 -22.91 -9.50
N LEU A 105 -8.44 -21.91 -9.45
CA LEU A 105 -8.57 -20.75 -8.59
C LEU A 105 -9.68 -19.83 -9.09
N LYS A 106 -10.48 -19.31 -8.16
CA LYS A 106 -11.54 -18.31 -8.43
C LYS A 106 -11.51 -17.20 -7.37
N THR A 107 -11.87 -16.00 -7.77
CA THR A 107 -12.10 -14.90 -6.82
C THR A 107 -13.37 -15.16 -5.99
N THR A 108 -13.36 -14.68 -4.75
CA THR A 108 -14.55 -14.58 -3.91
C THR A 108 -15.26 -13.26 -4.17
N ASP A 109 -16.44 -13.05 -3.54
CA ASP A 109 -17.10 -11.73 -3.60
C ASP A 109 -16.23 -10.62 -3.01
N PHE A 110 -15.49 -10.93 -1.94
CA PHE A 110 -14.51 -10.01 -1.36
C PHE A 110 -13.34 -9.74 -2.33
N GLY A 111 -12.81 -10.77 -2.99
CA GLY A 111 -11.79 -10.61 -4.02
C GLY A 111 -12.27 -9.78 -5.22
N ASN A 112 -13.52 -9.96 -5.63
CA ASN A 112 -14.13 -9.14 -6.69
C ASN A 112 -14.30 -7.67 -6.27
N LEU A 113 -14.61 -7.42 -4.99
CA LEU A 113 -14.66 -6.07 -4.46
C LEU A 113 -13.27 -5.40 -4.50
N ILE A 114 -12.23 -6.12 -4.04
CA ILE A 114 -10.84 -5.64 -4.09
C ILE A 114 -10.40 -5.36 -5.54
N ALA A 115 -10.69 -6.27 -6.48
CA ALA A 115 -10.34 -6.10 -7.88
C ALA A 115 -10.91 -4.82 -8.51
N LYS A 116 -12.03 -4.34 -8.00
CA LYS A 116 -12.72 -3.12 -8.46
C LYS A 116 -12.30 -1.86 -7.69
N SER A 117 -11.66 -2.02 -6.53
CA SER A 117 -11.20 -0.92 -5.70
C SER A 117 -9.79 -0.49 -6.09
N ASN A 118 -9.45 0.77 -5.80
CA ASN A 118 -8.08 1.27 -5.94
C ASN A 118 -7.26 1.13 -4.64
N TYR A 119 -7.87 0.63 -3.57
CA TYR A 119 -7.20 0.47 -2.28
C TYR A 119 -6.21 -0.70 -2.29
N ALA A 120 -5.18 -0.62 -1.45
CA ALA A 120 -4.26 -1.71 -1.24
C ALA A 120 -4.98 -2.95 -0.71
N VAL A 121 -4.50 -4.14 -1.09
CA VAL A 121 -5.09 -5.41 -0.65
C VAL A 121 -4.99 -5.56 0.87
N GLU A 122 -3.87 -5.13 1.45
CA GLU A 122 -3.67 -5.14 2.91
C GLU A 122 -4.66 -4.22 3.65
N THR A 123 -4.99 -3.05 3.07
CA THR A 123 -6.03 -2.17 3.61
C THR A 123 -7.38 -2.87 3.65
N ALA A 124 -7.77 -3.53 2.55
CA ALA A 124 -9.04 -4.24 2.48
C ALA A 124 -9.12 -5.40 3.49
N VAL A 125 -8.02 -6.15 3.66
CA VAL A 125 -7.92 -7.22 4.65
C VAL A 125 -8.08 -6.66 6.07
N LYS A 126 -7.36 -5.60 6.41
CA LYS A 126 -7.39 -4.97 7.72
C LYS A 126 -8.79 -4.43 8.07
N ILE A 127 -9.44 -3.77 7.11
CA ILE A 127 -10.83 -3.29 7.30
C ILE A 127 -11.78 -4.48 7.53
N LYS A 128 -11.64 -5.57 6.75
CA LYS A 128 -12.46 -6.77 6.90
C LYS A 128 -12.29 -7.40 8.28
N GLU A 129 -11.07 -7.56 8.75
CA GLU A 129 -10.77 -8.08 10.09
C GLU A 129 -11.40 -7.20 11.15
N TYR A 130 -11.20 -5.90 11.05
CA TYR A 130 -11.73 -4.92 11.96
C TYR A 130 -13.26 -4.99 12.06
N VAL A 131 -13.95 -4.94 10.92
CA VAL A 131 -15.42 -5.02 10.87
C VAL A 131 -15.93 -6.37 11.41
N SER A 132 -15.18 -7.47 11.21
CA SER A 132 -15.59 -8.80 11.66
C SER A 132 -15.44 -9.01 13.17
N THR A 133 -14.58 -8.24 13.84
CA THR A 133 -14.34 -8.34 15.30
C THR A 133 -15.23 -7.42 16.13
N MET A 134 -15.92 -6.49 15.50
CA MET A 134 -16.69 -5.47 16.21
C MET A 134 -18.15 -5.84 16.41
N GLU A 135 -18.63 -5.72 17.65
CA GLU A 135 -20.07 -5.74 17.96
C GLU A 135 -20.78 -4.43 17.59
N LYS A 136 -20.06 -3.30 17.66
CA LYS A 136 -20.55 -1.96 17.28
C LYS A 136 -19.42 -1.20 16.58
N LEU A 137 -19.77 -0.55 15.47
CA LEU A 137 -18.86 0.37 14.79
C LEU A 137 -18.57 1.59 15.68
N ASN A 138 -17.32 1.72 16.11
CA ASN A 138 -16.81 2.90 16.78
C ASN A 138 -16.01 3.74 15.77
N THR A 139 -16.41 4.98 15.56
CA THR A 139 -15.78 5.88 14.59
C THR A 139 -14.29 6.08 14.87
N ALA A 140 -13.91 6.27 16.13
CA ALA A 140 -12.51 6.49 16.51
C ALA A 140 -11.63 5.26 16.22
N GLU A 141 -12.14 4.08 16.54
CA GLU A 141 -11.46 2.82 16.24
C GLU A 141 -11.29 2.58 14.73
N MET A 142 -12.34 2.92 13.96
CA MET A 142 -12.28 2.80 12.49
C MET A 142 -11.25 3.77 11.88
N ILE A 143 -11.20 5.00 12.36
CA ILE A 143 -10.20 5.99 11.93
C ILE A 143 -8.79 5.52 12.31
N TYR A 144 -8.62 4.97 13.49
CA TYR A 144 -7.33 4.44 13.93
C TYR A 144 -6.90 3.23 13.07
N ALA A 145 -7.79 2.29 12.81
CA ALA A 145 -7.51 1.16 11.92
C ALA A 145 -7.13 1.62 10.50
N LEU A 146 -7.80 2.65 9.98
CA LEU A 146 -7.44 3.25 8.68
C LEU A 146 -6.08 3.94 8.72
N ALA A 147 -5.74 4.63 9.81
CA ALA A 147 -4.44 5.31 9.97
C ALA A 147 -3.25 4.33 9.98
N GLU A 148 -3.49 3.07 10.29
CA GLU A 148 -2.47 2.03 10.23
C GLU A 148 -2.39 1.35 8.84
N THR A 149 -3.15 1.78 7.84
CA THR A 149 -3.14 1.21 6.49
C THR A 149 -2.20 2.00 5.55
N PRO A 150 -1.68 1.37 4.49
CA PRO A 150 -0.82 2.05 3.53
C PRO A 150 -1.53 3.09 2.66
N ASP A 151 -2.86 3.08 2.58
CA ASP A 151 -3.63 3.98 1.73
C ASP A 151 -3.90 5.34 2.37
N LEU A 152 -3.80 5.45 3.70
CA LEU A 152 -3.97 6.73 4.37
C LEU A 152 -2.63 7.48 4.44
N PRO A 153 -2.53 8.69 3.85
CA PRO A 153 -1.35 9.51 3.99
C PRO A 153 -1.19 9.95 5.46
N LEU A 154 -0.04 9.60 6.05
CA LEU A 154 0.23 9.90 7.43
C LEU A 154 0.72 11.33 7.62
N ILE A 155 0.20 12.00 8.64
CA ILE A 155 0.67 13.30 9.09
C ILE A 155 2.05 13.13 9.75
N SER A 156 2.98 14.02 9.43
CA SER A 156 4.31 14.01 10.05
C SER A 156 4.22 14.47 11.50
N PHE A 157 4.51 13.56 12.42
CA PHE A 157 4.54 13.81 13.85
C PHE A 157 5.99 14.08 14.31
N LYS A 158 6.24 15.25 14.90
CA LYS A 158 7.58 15.65 15.35
C LYS A 158 7.63 15.78 16.87
N GLY A 159 8.31 14.85 17.49
CA GLY A 159 8.92 15.04 18.80
C GLY A 159 8.35 14.28 19.98
N ARG A 160 9.22 14.09 20.97
CA ARG A 160 8.91 13.36 22.22
C ARG A 160 7.92 14.08 23.13
N LYS A 161 7.84 15.42 23.05
CA LYS A 161 7.00 16.24 23.96
C LYS A 161 5.49 16.16 23.62
N SER A 162 5.13 15.68 22.44
CA SER A 162 3.74 15.63 21.98
C SER A 162 3.13 14.23 22.08
N LYS A 163 3.85 13.24 22.62
CA LYS A 163 3.34 11.87 22.76
C LYS A 163 2.20 11.77 23.79
N ASP A 164 2.31 12.52 24.88
CA ASP A 164 1.31 12.44 25.96
C ASP A 164 -0.06 12.97 25.52
N PRO A 165 -0.21 14.15 24.89
CA PRO A 165 -1.50 14.61 24.41
C PRO A 165 -2.16 13.65 23.39
N VAL A 166 -1.38 13.02 22.50
CA VAL A 166 -1.89 12.02 21.56
C VAL A 166 -2.39 10.78 22.31
N ARG A 167 -1.58 10.30 23.29
CA ARG A 167 -1.96 9.14 24.11
C ARG A 167 -3.23 9.41 24.93
N ASP A 168 -3.32 10.59 25.54
CA ASP A 168 -4.45 10.99 26.36
C ASP A 168 -5.74 11.01 25.52
N LYS A 169 -5.69 11.61 24.32
CA LYS A 169 -6.85 11.64 23.42
C LYS A 169 -7.26 10.25 22.94
N LEU A 170 -6.29 9.38 22.57
CA LEU A 170 -6.59 7.99 22.24
C LEU A 170 -7.29 7.28 23.41
N SER A 171 -6.78 7.45 24.62
CA SER A 171 -7.37 6.86 25.83
C SER A 171 -8.79 7.36 26.09
N GLU A 172 -9.07 8.64 25.87
CA GLU A 172 -10.44 9.21 25.92
C GLU A 172 -11.39 8.53 24.94
N CYS A 173 -10.87 8.14 23.76
CA CYS A 173 -11.61 7.40 22.73
C CYS A 173 -11.69 5.89 23.01
N GLY A 174 -11.12 5.40 24.13
CA GLY A 174 -11.05 3.98 24.46
C GLY A 174 -9.98 3.20 23.70
N LEU A 175 -9.05 3.91 23.03
CA LEU A 175 -7.96 3.33 22.24
C LEU A 175 -6.65 3.28 23.03
N PHE A 176 -5.90 2.20 22.88
CA PHE A 176 -4.62 2.02 23.57
C PHE A 176 -3.52 1.74 22.55
N ALA A 177 -2.52 2.62 22.48
CA ALA A 177 -1.33 2.44 21.67
C ALA A 177 -0.10 2.22 22.57
N VAL A 178 0.70 1.23 22.24
CA VAL A 178 1.95 0.90 22.97
C VAL A 178 3.01 1.98 22.70
N ASP A 179 3.15 2.41 21.46
CA ASP A 179 4.00 3.55 21.09
C ASP A 179 3.15 4.60 20.34
N ILE A 180 3.65 5.81 20.29
CA ILE A 180 3.01 6.93 19.62
C ILE A 180 3.89 7.35 18.46
N GLY A 181 3.37 7.24 17.26
CA GLY A 181 4.00 7.59 16.00
C GLY A 181 3.07 8.37 15.08
N ASN A 182 3.37 8.32 13.78
CA ASN A 182 2.56 9.00 12.77
C ASN A 182 1.13 8.46 12.65
N PRO A 183 0.86 7.14 12.70
CA PRO A 183 -0.50 6.63 12.63
C PRO A 183 -1.38 7.15 13.77
N GLU A 184 -0.91 7.10 15.01
CA GLU A 184 -1.62 7.56 16.20
C GLU A 184 -1.92 9.06 16.12
N ALA A 185 -0.91 9.85 15.75
CA ALA A 185 -1.07 11.30 15.58
C ALA A 185 -2.04 11.64 14.43
N THR A 186 -2.02 10.86 13.35
CA THR A 186 -2.94 11.01 12.23
C THR A 186 -4.37 10.69 12.67
N ALA A 187 -4.57 9.57 13.37
CA ALA A 187 -5.89 9.17 13.88
C ALA A 187 -6.48 10.24 14.79
N VAL A 188 -5.70 10.72 15.77
CA VAL A 188 -6.15 11.77 16.71
C VAL A 188 -6.47 13.06 15.97
N SER A 189 -5.62 13.47 15.02
CA SER A 189 -5.88 14.70 14.24
C SER A 189 -7.16 14.60 13.42
N LEU A 190 -7.47 13.44 12.85
CA LEU A 190 -8.71 13.21 12.10
C LEU A 190 -9.93 13.18 13.02
N ILE A 191 -9.84 12.57 14.21
CA ILE A 191 -10.90 12.55 15.20
C ILE A 191 -11.24 13.98 15.65
N GLU A 192 -10.22 14.76 16.00
CA GLU A 192 -10.38 16.16 16.42
C GLU A 192 -10.94 17.04 15.30
N TRP A 193 -10.53 16.76 14.05
CA TRP A 193 -11.07 17.47 12.89
C TRP A 193 -12.55 17.13 12.62
N ILE A 194 -12.95 15.88 12.83
CA ILE A 194 -14.36 15.45 12.74
C ILE A 194 -15.17 16.09 13.87
N ASP A 195 -14.58 16.28 15.05
CA ASP A 195 -15.17 17.02 16.19
C ASP A 195 -15.17 18.55 15.97
N GLU A 196 -14.88 19.01 14.75
CA GLU A 196 -14.88 20.42 14.32
C GLU A 196 -13.85 21.31 15.05
N ARG A 197 -12.80 20.73 15.62
CA ARG A 197 -11.72 21.50 16.21
C ARG A 197 -10.90 22.21 15.12
N ASN A 198 -10.47 23.44 15.42
CA ASN A 198 -9.72 24.28 14.49
C ASN A 198 -8.35 23.64 14.13
N GLU A 199 -7.98 23.66 12.84
CA GLU A 199 -6.73 23.08 12.32
C GLU A 199 -5.47 23.60 13.08
N TYR A 200 -5.40 24.90 13.32
CA TYR A 200 -4.28 25.50 14.07
C TYR A 200 -4.19 25.00 15.51
N GLU A 201 -5.32 24.74 16.16
CA GLU A 201 -5.36 24.17 17.51
C GLU A 201 -4.88 22.73 17.50
N ILE A 202 -5.27 21.93 16.51
CA ILE A 202 -4.83 20.55 16.33
C ILE A 202 -3.32 20.51 16.10
N GLU A 203 -2.80 21.34 15.19
CA GLU A 203 -1.37 21.43 14.89
C GLU A 203 -0.56 21.75 16.16
N ASN A 204 -1.00 22.71 16.95
CA ASN A 204 -0.30 23.10 18.18
C ASN A 204 -0.43 22.07 19.30
N ALA A 205 -1.60 21.46 19.47
CA ALA A 205 -1.84 20.48 20.53
C ALA A 205 -1.00 19.22 20.33
N TYR A 206 -0.90 18.74 19.09
CA TYR A 206 -0.27 17.46 18.76
C TYR A 206 1.07 17.59 18.08
N ASN A 207 1.56 18.83 17.85
CA ASN A 207 2.80 19.11 17.14
C ASN A 207 2.89 18.37 15.79
N VAL A 208 1.80 18.41 15.05
CA VAL A 208 1.67 17.86 13.70
C VAL A 208 1.70 19.00 12.68
N TYR A 209 2.10 18.68 11.45
CA TYR A 209 2.12 19.70 10.38
C TYR A 209 1.24 19.25 9.23
N SER A 210 0.21 20.02 8.93
CA SER A 210 -0.70 19.78 7.82
C SER A 210 -0.12 20.16 6.45
N ALA A 211 1.10 20.68 6.40
CA ALA A 211 1.76 21.12 5.15
C ALA A 211 1.87 20.03 4.06
N SER A 212 1.64 18.77 4.40
CA SER A 212 1.54 17.68 3.41
C SER A 212 0.19 17.66 2.66
N THR A 213 -0.86 18.28 3.20
CA THR A 213 -2.21 18.28 2.60
C THR A 213 -2.42 19.44 1.61
N ARG A 214 -1.52 20.43 1.56
CA ARG A 214 -1.62 21.58 0.64
C ARG A 214 -0.87 21.42 -0.69
N ARG A 215 -0.30 20.26 -1.00
CA ARG A 215 0.44 19.96 -2.23
C ARG A 215 -0.09 18.79 -3.02
N SER A 216 -1.39 18.58 -3.03
CA SER A 216 -2.04 17.66 -3.96
C SER A 216 -3.10 18.40 -4.79
#